data_6568d83c63de4d55ea025f33e9728853
#
_entry.id   6568d83c63de4d55ea025f33e9728853
#
_cell.length_a   1.000
_cell.length_b   1.000
_cell.length_c   1.000
_cell.angle_alpha   90.00
_cell.angle_beta   90.00
_cell.angle_gamma   90.00
#
_symmetry.space_group_name_H-M   'P 1'
#
loop_
_entity.id
_entity.type
_entity.pdbx_description
1 polymer ?
#
loop_
_entity_poly.entity_id
_entity_poly.type
_entity_poly.pdbx_seq_one_letter_code
_entity_poly.pdbx_strand_id
1 'polypeptide(L)'
;MGKRTNVDLGPLPDLIGYVLRRAQLVVFQDFFAAFAPFDLRPAQFSVLTVIERNPGLTQSQVAEALGIKRTNFVGMLDALEKRGLAERRQTAHDKRSYALYLTAEGTALTRKLKPVIRAHESRMVGRISEEGRAALVGLLHEIADGKPRNAAKLKGPKASRSPRAGSAET
;
A
#
# COMPACT_ATOMS: atom_id res chain seq x y z
N MET A 1 14.46 14.81 30.48
CA MET A 1 15.08 13.62 29.85
C MET A 1 14.31 12.41 30.34
N GLY A 2 13.33 11.92 29.55
CA GLY A 2 12.53 10.74 29.89
C GLY A 2 13.40 9.48 29.75
N LYS A 3 13.45 8.64 30.80
CA LYS A 3 14.04 7.30 30.78
C LYS A 3 13.38 6.53 29.62
N ARG A 4 14.13 6.20 28.55
CA ARG A 4 13.70 5.18 27.59
C ARG A 4 13.61 3.86 28.37
N THR A 5 12.41 3.43 28.69
CA THR A 5 12.18 2.06 29.15
C THR A 5 12.65 1.13 28.04
N ASN A 6 13.72 0.39 28.31
CA ASN A 6 14.22 -0.62 27.36
C ASN A 6 13.24 -1.81 27.43
N VAL A 7 12.23 -1.80 26.56
CA VAL A 7 11.26 -2.88 26.45
C VAL A 7 11.85 -3.93 25.54
N ASP A 8 11.98 -5.15 26.03
CA ASP A 8 12.36 -6.29 25.20
C ASP A 8 11.21 -6.63 24.23
N LEU A 9 11.47 -6.53 22.96
CA LEU A 9 10.50 -6.83 21.91
C LEU A 9 10.55 -8.28 21.43
N GLY A 10 11.44 -9.10 22.00
CA GLY A 10 11.62 -10.48 21.59
C GLY A 10 11.86 -10.60 20.08
N PRO A 11 11.16 -11.52 19.37
CA PRO A 11 11.35 -11.74 17.94
C PRO A 11 10.69 -10.70 17.03
N LEU A 12 9.93 -9.72 17.56
CA LEU A 12 9.16 -8.81 16.74
C LEU A 12 9.99 -8.04 15.70
N PRO A 13 11.22 -7.55 16.00
CA PRO A 13 12.02 -6.80 15.02
C PRO A 13 12.40 -7.60 13.77
N ASP A 14 12.38 -8.93 13.83
CA ASP A 14 12.72 -9.82 12.72
C ASP A 14 11.49 -10.28 11.93
N LEU A 15 10.29 -9.93 12.37
CA LEU A 15 9.04 -10.31 11.70
C LEU A 15 8.65 -9.30 10.62
N ILE A 16 8.47 -9.78 9.38
CA ILE A 16 8.09 -8.96 8.22
C ILE A 16 6.86 -8.09 8.53
N GLY A 17 5.79 -8.69 9.11
CA GLY A 17 4.56 -7.96 9.42
C GLY A 17 4.76 -6.82 10.42
N TYR A 18 5.62 -7.01 11.41
CA TYR A 18 5.94 -5.97 12.39
C TYR A 18 6.74 -4.82 11.76
N VAL A 19 7.80 -5.16 11.01
CA VAL A 19 8.64 -4.14 10.35
C VAL A 19 7.84 -3.38 9.31
N LEU A 20 7.03 -4.07 8.50
CA LEU A 20 6.13 -3.46 7.52
C LEU A 20 5.15 -2.48 8.16
N ARG A 21 4.51 -2.88 9.26
CA ARG A 21 3.63 -1.97 10.02
C ARG A 21 4.37 -0.73 10.51
N ARG A 22 5.57 -0.88 11.05
CA ARG A 22 6.38 0.27 11.51
C ARG A 22 6.77 1.20 10.38
N ALA A 23 7.19 0.65 9.25
CA ALA A 23 7.50 1.42 8.05
C ALA A 23 6.27 2.18 7.56
N GLN A 24 5.10 1.53 7.48
CA GLN A 24 3.83 2.14 7.09
C GLN A 24 3.46 3.34 7.99
N LEU A 25 3.65 3.23 9.30
CA LEU A 25 3.37 4.34 10.22
C LEU A 25 4.22 5.58 9.88
N VAL A 26 5.50 5.40 9.59
CA VAL A 26 6.41 6.51 9.23
C VAL A 26 6.03 7.11 7.88
N VAL A 27 5.77 6.28 6.88
CA VAL A 27 5.34 6.73 5.53
C VAL A 27 4.02 7.51 5.63
N PHE A 28 3.04 7.00 6.36
CA PHE A 28 1.75 7.67 6.51
C PHE A 28 1.82 8.95 7.33
N GLN A 29 2.68 9.00 8.36
CA GLN A 29 2.89 10.24 9.11
C GLN A 29 3.40 11.37 8.22
N ASP A 30 4.39 11.09 7.37
CA ASP A 30 4.91 12.07 6.40
C ASP A 30 3.85 12.43 5.34
N PHE A 31 3.08 11.44 4.86
CA PHE A 31 1.98 11.69 3.94
C PHE A 31 0.95 12.64 4.55
N PHE A 32 0.47 12.35 5.77
CA PHE A 32 -0.51 13.21 6.43
C PHE A 32 -0.01 14.63 6.63
N ALA A 33 1.26 14.82 7.00
CA ALA A 33 1.86 16.13 7.13
C ALA A 33 1.90 16.87 5.76
N ALA A 34 2.32 16.18 4.69
CA ALA A 34 2.42 16.76 3.36
C ALA A 34 1.04 17.09 2.74
N PHE A 35 0.03 16.25 3.01
CA PHE A 35 -1.31 16.37 2.43
C PHE A 35 -2.32 17.09 3.34
N ALA A 36 -1.92 17.53 4.53
CA ALA A 36 -2.78 18.26 5.46
C ALA A 36 -3.50 19.47 4.83
N PRO A 37 -2.85 20.31 3.99
CA PRO A 37 -3.52 21.46 3.36
C PRO A 37 -4.64 21.07 2.38
N PHE A 38 -4.67 19.81 1.94
CA PHE A 38 -5.65 19.30 0.98
C PHE A 38 -6.73 18.44 1.62
N ASP A 39 -6.62 18.17 2.92
CA ASP A 39 -7.52 17.27 3.66
C ASP A 39 -7.77 15.95 2.90
N LEU A 40 -6.68 15.29 2.51
CA LEU A 40 -6.72 14.01 1.79
C LEU A 40 -6.01 12.92 2.57
N ARG A 41 -6.66 11.75 2.60
CA ARG A 41 -6.07 10.52 3.11
C ARG A 41 -5.42 9.71 1.99
N PRO A 42 -4.43 8.83 2.31
CA PRO A 42 -3.74 8.02 1.28
C PRO A 42 -4.69 7.30 0.33
N ALA A 43 -5.72 6.63 0.85
CA ALA A 43 -6.67 5.91 0.02
C ALA A 43 -7.49 6.83 -0.92
N GLN A 44 -7.86 8.03 -0.45
CA GLN A 44 -8.58 9.02 -1.30
C GLN A 44 -7.68 9.54 -2.42
N PHE A 45 -6.41 9.81 -2.13
CA PHE A 45 -5.41 10.16 -3.15
C PHE A 45 -5.29 9.05 -4.20
N SER A 46 -5.23 7.78 -3.78
CA SER A 46 -5.18 6.64 -4.69
C SER A 46 -6.42 6.55 -5.58
N VAL A 47 -7.62 6.74 -5.01
CA VAL A 47 -8.89 6.75 -5.78
C VAL A 47 -8.88 7.86 -6.84
N LEU A 48 -8.55 9.10 -6.46
CA LEU A 48 -8.47 10.22 -7.41
C LEU A 48 -7.45 9.94 -8.52
N THR A 49 -6.28 9.37 -8.18
CA THR A 49 -5.24 9.02 -9.14
C THR A 49 -5.71 7.95 -10.14
N VAL A 50 -6.40 6.90 -9.67
CA VAL A 50 -6.91 5.85 -10.56
C VAL A 50 -7.98 6.39 -11.49
N ILE A 51 -8.92 7.23 -10.99
CA ILE A 51 -9.96 7.86 -11.81
C ILE A 51 -9.34 8.83 -12.84
N GLU A 52 -8.33 9.64 -12.45
CA GLU A 52 -7.61 10.53 -13.37
C GLU A 52 -7.02 9.77 -14.56
N ARG A 53 -6.42 8.61 -14.29
CA ARG A 53 -5.73 7.80 -15.30
C ARG A 53 -6.66 6.92 -16.13
N ASN A 54 -7.85 6.64 -15.63
CA ASN A 54 -8.81 5.71 -16.22
C ASN A 54 -10.24 6.27 -16.10
N PRO A 55 -10.57 7.36 -16.79
CA PRO A 55 -11.92 7.92 -16.75
C PRO A 55 -12.91 6.90 -17.32
N GLY A 56 -14.05 6.75 -16.66
CA GLY A 56 -15.10 5.83 -17.10
C GLY A 56 -15.08 4.44 -16.46
N LEU A 57 -14.12 4.12 -15.58
CA LEU A 57 -14.17 2.89 -14.79
C LEU A 57 -15.36 2.89 -13.84
N THR A 58 -15.92 1.71 -13.59
CA THR A 58 -16.97 1.50 -12.59
C THR A 58 -16.38 1.51 -11.17
N GLN A 59 -17.24 1.74 -10.17
CA GLN A 59 -16.84 1.68 -8.75
C GLN A 59 -16.20 0.33 -8.39
N SER A 60 -16.71 -0.77 -8.92
CA SER A 60 -16.18 -2.11 -8.65
C SER A 60 -14.76 -2.27 -9.20
N GLN A 61 -14.52 -1.81 -10.44
CA GLN A 61 -13.19 -1.88 -11.05
C GLN A 61 -12.16 -1.05 -10.29
N VAL A 62 -12.51 0.16 -9.84
CA VAL A 62 -11.58 1.00 -9.06
C VAL A 62 -11.33 0.40 -7.68
N ALA A 63 -12.36 -0.11 -7.00
CA ALA A 63 -12.22 -0.75 -5.69
C ALA A 63 -11.35 -2.00 -5.77
N GLU A 64 -11.55 -2.84 -6.78
CA GLU A 64 -10.75 -4.05 -7.04
C GLU A 64 -9.29 -3.71 -7.34
N ALA A 65 -9.04 -2.75 -8.23
CA ALA A 65 -7.69 -2.31 -8.58
C ALA A 65 -6.90 -1.79 -7.37
N LEU A 66 -7.58 -1.21 -6.38
CA LEU A 66 -6.97 -0.68 -5.16
C LEU A 66 -7.01 -1.65 -3.98
N GLY A 67 -7.57 -2.85 -4.13
CA GLY A 67 -7.74 -3.80 -3.03
C GLY A 67 -8.65 -3.28 -1.90
N ILE A 68 -9.57 -2.36 -2.20
CA ILE A 68 -10.47 -1.75 -1.23
C ILE A 68 -11.79 -2.51 -1.19
N LYS A 69 -12.25 -2.90 0.01
CA LYS A 69 -13.57 -3.51 0.17
C LYS A 69 -14.66 -2.57 -0.36
N ARG A 70 -15.59 -3.09 -1.16
CA ARG A 70 -16.65 -2.30 -1.81
C ARG A 70 -17.43 -1.40 -0.84
N THR A 71 -17.75 -1.89 0.35
CA THR A 71 -18.45 -1.11 1.39
C THR A 71 -17.67 0.13 1.81
N ASN A 72 -16.35 0.01 1.99
CA ASN A 72 -15.49 1.14 2.36
C ASN A 72 -15.30 2.10 1.19
N PHE A 73 -15.24 1.57 -0.04
CA PHE A 73 -15.07 2.36 -1.25
C PHE A 73 -16.25 3.30 -1.48
N VAL A 74 -17.49 2.82 -1.29
CA VAL A 74 -18.71 3.65 -1.46
C VAL A 74 -18.65 4.89 -0.58
N GLY A 75 -18.42 4.73 0.72
CA GLY A 75 -18.34 5.87 1.65
C GLY A 75 -17.20 6.84 1.32
N MET A 76 -16.09 6.31 0.81
CA MET A 76 -14.96 7.13 0.37
C MET A 76 -15.30 7.94 -0.87
N LEU A 77 -15.96 7.31 -1.85
CA LEU A 77 -16.38 7.98 -3.07
C LEU A 77 -17.44 9.04 -2.79
N ASP A 78 -18.43 8.73 -1.91
CA ASP A 78 -19.43 9.70 -1.48
C ASP A 78 -18.80 10.96 -0.86
N ALA A 79 -17.74 10.77 -0.05
CA ALA A 79 -17.00 11.89 0.51
C ALA A 79 -16.27 12.73 -0.55
N LEU A 80 -15.72 12.09 -1.60
CA LEU A 80 -15.08 12.80 -2.70
C LEU A 80 -16.10 13.54 -3.58
N GLU A 81 -17.26 12.93 -3.84
CA GLU A 81 -18.38 13.60 -4.55
C GLU A 81 -18.92 14.79 -3.78
N LYS A 82 -19.15 14.63 -2.47
CA LYS A 82 -19.60 15.74 -1.61
C LYS A 82 -18.63 16.94 -1.63
N ARG A 83 -17.35 16.66 -1.84
CA ARG A 83 -16.32 17.70 -2.01
C ARG A 83 -16.21 18.23 -3.45
N GLY A 84 -17.03 17.74 -4.37
CA GLY A 84 -17.00 18.13 -5.77
C GLY A 84 -15.71 17.69 -6.50
N LEU A 85 -15.04 16.62 -6.07
CA LEU A 85 -13.75 16.17 -6.65
C LEU A 85 -13.92 15.04 -7.65
N ALA A 86 -14.96 14.23 -7.49
CA ALA A 86 -15.31 13.15 -8.39
C ALA A 86 -16.81 13.15 -8.63
N GLU A 87 -17.26 12.48 -9.67
CA GLU A 87 -18.68 12.32 -9.99
C GLU A 87 -18.97 10.96 -10.58
N ARG A 88 -20.21 10.48 -10.35
CA ARG A 88 -20.78 9.29 -10.97
C ARG A 88 -21.62 9.74 -12.18
N ARG A 89 -21.36 9.17 -13.35
CA ARG A 89 -22.20 9.36 -14.54
C ARG A 89 -22.82 8.03 -14.93
N GLN A 90 -24.11 8.01 -15.24
CA GLN A 90 -24.75 6.81 -15.77
C GLN A 90 -24.07 6.38 -17.06
N THR A 91 -23.87 5.07 -17.24
CA THR A 91 -23.34 4.54 -18.50
C THR A 91 -24.46 4.46 -19.54
N ALA A 92 -24.14 4.72 -20.81
CA ALA A 92 -25.12 4.70 -21.89
C ALA A 92 -25.76 3.31 -22.12
N HIS A 93 -25.05 2.25 -21.75
CA HIS A 93 -25.45 0.86 -22.03
C HIS A 93 -26.11 0.15 -20.84
N ASP A 94 -25.92 0.65 -19.60
CA ASP A 94 -26.54 0.08 -18.42
C ASP A 94 -26.88 1.17 -17.39
N LYS A 95 -28.17 1.46 -17.27
CA LYS A 95 -28.69 2.47 -16.31
C LYS A 95 -28.44 2.11 -14.85
N ARG A 96 -28.02 0.87 -14.54
CA ARG A 96 -27.66 0.42 -13.19
C ARG A 96 -26.17 0.56 -12.88
N SER A 97 -25.38 0.87 -13.91
CA SER A 97 -23.93 1.02 -13.80
C SER A 97 -23.53 2.48 -13.86
N TYR A 98 -22.62 2.88 -12.97
CA TYR A 98 -22.08 4.24 -12.92
C TYR A 98 -20.58 4.21 -13.25
N ALA A 99 -20.21 5.05 -14.18
CA ALA A 99 -18.82 5.34 -14.53
C ALA A 99 -18.31 6.52 -13.71
N LEU A 100 -17.06 6.46 -13.28
CA LEU A 100 -16.42 7.46 -12.45
C LEU A 100 -15.56 8.42 -13.28
N TYR A 101 -15.67 9.69 -12.95
CA TYR A 101 -14.89 10.77 -13.55
C TYR A 101 -14.42 11.74 -12.48
N LEU A 102 -13.30 12.42 -12.74
CA LEU A 102 -12.96 13.62 -11.98
C LEU A 102 -13.79 14.79 -12.50
N THR A 103 -14.15 15.68 -11.60
CA THR A 103 -14.66 17.01 -11.95
C THR A 103 -13.52 17.93 -12.42
N ALA A 104 -13.83 19.15 -12.83
CA ALA A 104 -12.82 20.17 -13.11
C ALA A 104 -11.98 20.49 -11.87
N GLU A 105 -12.63 20.58 -10.69
CA GLU A 105 -12.00 20.79 -9.38
C GLU A 105 -11.10 19.60 -8.99
N GLY A 106 -11.59 18.36 -9.18
CA GLY A 106 -10.81 17.16 -8.94
C GLY A 106 -9.56 17.09 -9.81
N THR A 107 -9.69 17.43 -11.09
CA THR A 107 -8.56 17.50 -12.03
C THR A 107 -7.57 18.60 -11.65
N ALA A 108 -8.06 19.77 -11.23
CA ALA A 108 -7.19 20.84 -10.74
C ALA A 108 -6.45 20.45 -9.46
N LEU A 109 -7.14 19.74 -8.55
CA LEU A 109 -6.55 19.23 -7.32
C LEU A 109 -5.46 18.19 -7.63
N THR A 110 -5.73 17.15 -8.43
CA THR A 110 -4.73 16.12 -8.75
C THR A 110 -3.48 16.73 -9.38
N ARG A 111 -3.62 17.77 -10.19
CA ARG A 111 -2.48 18.52 -10.73
C ARG A 111 -1.63 19.17 -9.63
N LYS A 112 -2.25 19.79 -8.62
CA LYS A 112 -1.56 20.39 -7.47
C LYS A 112 -0.87 19.34 -6.60
N LEU A 113 -1.40 18.12 -6.53
CA LEU A 113 -0.86 17.04 -5.72
C LEU A 113 0.40 16.39 -6.34
N LYS A 114 0.63 16.51 -7.65
CA LYS A 114 1.79 15.90 -8.32
C LYS A 114 3.16 16.32 -7.74
N PRO A 115 3.43 17.61 -7.47
CA PRO A 115 4.67 17.99 -6.80
C PRO A 115 4.70 17.55 -5.33
N VAL A 116 3.56 17.53 -4.64
CA VAL A 116 3.48 17.14 -3.21
C VAL A 116 3.86 15.67 -3.03
N ILE A 117 3.28 14.78 -3.84
CA ILE A 117 3.60 13.34 -3.76
C ILE A 117 5.06 13.08 -4.17
N ARG A 118 5.60 13.79 -5.17
CA ARG A 118 7.02 13.68 -5.52
C ARG A 118 7.93 14.08 -4.38
N ALA A 119 7.63 15.18 -3.70
CA ALA A 119 8.41 15.62 -2.54
C ALA A 119 8.31 14.62 -1.36
N HIS A 120 7.14 14.03 -1.13
CA HIS A 120 6.95 12.95 -0.16
C HIS A 120 7.81 11.73 -0.52
N GLU A 121 7.72 11.22 -1.74
CA GLU A 121 8.53 10.10 -2.22
C GLU A 121 10.04 10.39 -2.09
N SER A 122 10.51 11.58 -2.48
CA SER A 122 11.92 11.97 -2.36
C SER A 122 12.41 11.93 -0.91
N ARG A 123 11.59 12.30 0.07
CA ARG A 123 11.95 12.18 1.50
C ARG A 123 12.08 10.74 1.96
N MET A 124 11.27 9.84 1.38
CA MET A 124 11.37 8.39 1.69
C MET A 124 12.63 7.79 1.04
N VAL A 125 12.88 8.11 -0.23
CA VAL A 125 14.09 7.67 -0.97
C VAL A 125 15.36 8.14 -0.28
N GLY A 126 15.41 9.37 0.21
CA GLY A 126 16.55 9.90 0.95
C GLY A 126 16.97 9.08 2.18
N ARG A 127 16.13 8.13 2.60
CA ARG A 127 16.43 7.21 3.72
C ARG A 127 16.99 5.86 3.28
N ILE A 128 16.82 5.46 2.01
CA ILE A 128 17.11 4.08 1.54
C ILE A 128 17.82 4.01 0.19
N SER A 129 18.21 5.11 -0.41
CA SER A 129 18.68 5.26 -1.79
C SER A 129 17.66 4.86 -2.89
N GLU A 130 17.94 5.17 -4.14
CA GLU A 130 17.03 4.84 -5.27
C GLU A 130 17.04 3.33 -5.58
N GLU A 131 18.21 2.68 -5.49
CA GLU A 131 18.34 1.22 -5.66
C GLU A 131 17.58 0.49 -4.54
N GLY A 132 17.70 0.97 -3.30
CA GLY A 132 16.98 0.44 -2.15
C GLY A 132 15.46 0.60 -2.31
N ARG A 133 15.01 1.74 -2.87
CA ARG A 133 13.60 1.97 -3.20
C ARG A 133 13.10 0.96 -4.23
N ALA A 134 13.81 0.79 -5.34
CA ALA A 134 13.41 -0.13 -6.40
C ALA A 134 13.32 -1.57 -5.88
N ALA A 135 14.31 -2.01 -5.08
CA ALA A 135 14.31 -3.33 -4.45
C ALA A 135 13.13 -3.51 -3.48
N LEU A 136 12.88 -2.52 -2.61
CA LEU A 136 11.78 -2.54 -1.65
C LEU A 136 10.42 -2.62 -2.35
N VAL A 137 10.17 -1.77 -3.35
CA VAL A 137 8.91 -1.77 -4.11
C VAL A 137 8.70 -3.12 -4.80
N GLY A 138 9.74 -3.71 -5.41
CA GLY A 138 9.68 -5.04 -6.00
C GLY A 138 9.28 -6.12 -5.00
N LEU A 139 9.93 -6.16 -3.83
CA LEU A 139 9.62 -7.13 -2.76
C LEU A 139 8.19 -6.94 -2.20
N LEU A 140 7.76 -5.71 -2.03
CA LEU A 140 6.39 -5.42 -1.57
C LEU A 140 5.34 -5.86 -2.59
N HIS A 141 5.58 -5.71 -3.90
CA HIS A 141 4.70 -6.25 -4.94
C HIS A 141 4.66 -7.78 -4.91
N GLU A 142 5.80 -8.46 -4.76
CA GLU A 142 5.84 -9.92 -4.63
C GLU A 142 4.97 -10.40 -3.45
N ILE A 143 5.01 -9.71 -2.31
CA ILE A 143 4.18 -10.01 -1.15
C ILE A 143 2.70 -9.72 -1.42
N ALA A 144 2.38 -8.56 -2.00
CA ALA A 144 1.01 -8.11 -2.24
C ALA A 144 0.28 -8.98 -3.28
N ASP A 145 0.98 -9.40 -4.33
CA ASP A 145 0.42 -10.24 -5.40
C ASP A 145 0.20 -11.70 -4.99
N GLY A 146 0.71 -12.11 -3.82
CA GLY A 146 0.56 -13.46 -3.29
C GLY A 146 1.16 -14.55 -4.17
N LYS A 147 2.00 -14.22 -5.15
CA LYS A 147 2.66 -15.19 -6.02
C LYS A 147 3.87 -15.78 -5.29
N PRO A 148 3.85 -17.08 -4.93
CA PRO A 148 5.03 -17.69 -4.32
C PRO A 148 6.17 -17.63 -5.34
N ARG A 149 7.23 -16.98 -4.99
CA ARG A 149 8.51 -17.10 -5.70
C ARG A 149 8.88 -18.58 -5.66
N ASN A 150 8.90 -19.26 -6.83
CA ASN A 150 9.21 -20.69 -7.02
C ASN A 150 9.89 -21.35 -5.81
N ALA A 151 9.17 -22.17 -5.07
CA ALA A 151 9.66 -22.92 -3.90
C ALA A 151 10.81 -23.90 -4.22
N ALA A 152 11.30 -23.93 -5.46
CA ALA A 152 12.35 -24.82 -5.94
C ALA A 152 13.77 -24.47 -5.45
N LYS A 153 14.00 -23.36 -4.75
CA LYS A 153 15.36 -22.97 -4.27
C LYS A 153 15.53 -22.89 -2.77
N LEU A 154 14.52 -23.22 -1.97
CA LEU A 154 14.66 -23.34 -0.51
C LEU A 154 14.78 -24.80 -0.09
N LYS A 155 15.76 -25.54 -0.65
CA LYS A 155 16.25 -26.74 0.01
C LYS A 155 17.15 -26.27 1.15
N GLY A 156 16.57 -26.18 2.34
CA GLY A 156 17.35 -26.00 3.57
C GLY A 156 18.42 -27.11 3.72
N PRO A 157 19.48 -26.84 4.47
CA PRO A 157 20.54 -27.83 4.67
C PRO A 157 19.94 -29.10 5.27
N LYS A 158 20.20 -30.26 4.63
CA LYS A 158 19.82 -31.58 5.15
C LYS A 158 20.43 -31.72 6.55
N ALA A 159 19.58 -31.87 7.57
CA ALA A 159 20.02 -32.26 8.88
C ALA A 159 20.83 -33.54 8.77
N SER A 160 22.12 -33.48 9.14
CA SER A 160 22.98 -34.60 9.22
C SER A 160 22.44 -35.55 10.30
N ARG A 161 22.01 -36.74 9.90
CA ARG A 161 21.70 -37.83 10.83
C ARG A 161 22.97 -38.19 11.59
N SER A 162 23.00 -37.94 12.88
CA SER A 162 23.99 -38.54 13.80
C SER A 162 23.84 -40.06 13.79
N PRO A 163 24.95 -40.82 13.73
CA PRO A 163 24.88 -42.26 13.82
C PRO A 163 24.52 -42.66 15.26
N ARG A 164 23.51 -43.54 15.37
CA ARG A 164 23.16 -44.22 16.60
C ARG A 164 24.36 -45.05 17.06
N ALA A 165 24.87 -44.75 18.24
CA ALA A 165 25.79 -45.64 18.95
C ALA A 165 25.10 -46.98 19.22
N GLY A 166 25.68 -48.06 18.73
CA GLY A 166 25.23 -49.40 18.99
C GLY A 166 25.47 -49.78 20.44
N SER A 167 24.46 -50.31 21.06
CA SER A 167 24.54 -51.08 22.28
C SER A 167 25.25 -52.39 21.99
N ALA A 168 26.40 -52.61 22.64
CA ALA A 168 27.02 -53.92 22.76
C ALA A 168 26.64 -54.49 24.14
N GLU A 169 25.87 -55.58 24.12
CA GLU A 169 25.74 -56.51 25.24
C GLU A 169 26.99 -57.33 25.37
N THR A 170 27.47 -57.50 26.58
CA THR A 170 27.93 -58.75 27.10
C THR A 170 27.79 -58.75 28.63
#